data_f48b13b19b266870fa1ef8a2d0a702bc
#
_entry.id   f48b13b19b266870fa1ef8a2d0a702bc
#
_cell.length_a   1.000
_cell.length_b   1.000
_cell.length_c   1.000
_cell.angle_alpha   90.00
_cell.angle_beta   90.00
_cell.angle_gamma   90.00
#
_symmetry.space_group_name_H-M   'P 1'
#
loop_
_entity.id
_entity.type
_entity.pdbx_description
1 polymer ?
#
loop_
_entity_poly.entity_id
_entity_poly.type
_entity_poly.pdbx_seq_one_letter_code
_entity_poly.pdbx_strand_id
1 'polypeptide(L)'
;LPLADASMDVITRIYAPSKDEELFRVLKPAGKLIIVTPGEQHLLALRQKIYQTIKPHPKPVAPRGFNELKQGSVCFPLSVPAGDLTASLLSMTPFAWKLSPVLLHSSIKDGLGDTAHFQLSVYEKWQDGEVFA
;
A
#
# COMPACT_ATOMS: atom_id res chain seq x y z
N LEU A 1 -13.78 -2.28 14.30
CA LEU A 1 -12.78 -1.44 14.98
C LEU A 1 -13.28 -1.05 16.36
N PRO A 2 -12.43 -1.06 17.39
CA PRO A 2 -12.83 -0.70 18.73
C PRO A 2 -12.91 0.83 18.93
N LEU A 3 -13.62 1.50 18.03
CA LEU A 3 -13.80 2.94 17.99
C LEU A 3 -15.28 3.27 17.90
N ALA A 4 -15.68 4.37 18.50
CA ALA A 4 -17.05 4.84 18.44
C ALA A 4 -17.42 5.33 17.04
N ASP A 5 -18.72 5.36 16.72
CA ASP A 5 -19.22 5.92 15.49
C ASP A 5 -18.84 7.40 15.40
N ALA A 6 -18.51 7.85 14.20
CA ALA A 6 -18.20 9.25 13.89
C ALA A 6 -17.22 9.88 14.91
N SER A 7 -16.16 9.14 15.25
CA SER A 7 -15.17 9.58 16.24
C SER A 7 -13.85 10.05 15.66
N MET A 8 -13.56 9.71 14.39
CA MET A 8 -12.28 10.00 13.77
C MET A 8 -12.42 11.06 12.67
N ASP A 9 -11.48 11.99 12.64
CA ASP A 9 -11.39 13.03 11.61
C ASP A 9 -10.70 12.52 10.34
N VAL A 10 -9.67 11.69 10.53
CA VAL A 10 -8.85 11.13 9.45
C VAL A 10 -8.52 9.67 9.77
N ILE A 11 -8.60 8.84 8.75
CA ILE A 11 -8.09 7.46 8.81
C ILE A 11 -7.04 7.30 7.71
N THR A 12 -5.91 6.72 8.05
CA THR A 12 -4.92 6.27 7.07
C THR A 12 -4.93 4.75 7.00
N ARG A 13 -4.93 4.23 5.79
CA ARG A 13 -4.83 2.79 5.52
C ARG A 13 -3.63 2.54 4.63
N ILE A 14 -2.58 1.97 5.20
CA ILE A 14 -1.32 1.72 4.53
C ILE A 14 -1.11 0.21 4.46
N TYR A 15 -1.27 -0.37 3.26
CA TYR A 15 -1.11 -1.81 3.01
C TYR A 15 -1.92 -2.70 3.97
N ALA A 16 -3.06 -2.21 4.45
CA ALA A 16 -3.86 -2.93 5.41
C ALA A 16 -5.25 -3.25 4.86
N PRO A 17 -5.76 -4.45 5.08
CA PRO A 17 -7.15 -4.75 4.76
C PRO A 17 -8.08 -4.11 5.79
N SER A 18 -9.26 -3.74 5.33
CA SER A 18 -10.31 -3.22 6.21
C SER A 18 -11.67 -3.37 5.52
N LYS A 19 -12.72 -3.35 6.33
CA LYS A 19 -14.07 -3.33 5.80
C LYS A 19 -14.50 -1.89 5.55
N ASP A 20 -15.04 -1.63 4.38
CA ASP A 20 -15.51 -0.28 4.01
C ASP A 20 -16.54 0.26 4.99
N GLU A 21 -17.42 -0.60 5.48
CA GLU A 21 -18.45 -0.26 6.48
C GLU A 21 -17.85 0.30 7.77
N GLU A 22 -16.77 -0.30 8.25
CA GLU A 22 -16.09 0.12 9.47
C GLU A 22 -15.38 1.47 9.29
N LEU A 23 -14.74 1.68 8.15
CA LEU A 23 -14.14 2.96 7.82
C LEU A 23 -15.20 4.06 7.76
N PHE A 24 -16.32 3.75 7.13
CA PHE A 24 -17.45 4.68 7.03
C PHE A 24 -18.04 5.00 8.41
N ARG A 25 -18.23 3.98 9.24
CA ARG A 25 -18.83 4.13 10.58
C ARG A 25 -18.02 5.04 11.47
N VAL A 26 -16.70 4.83 11.55
CA VAL A 26 -15.85 5.54 12.52
C VAL A 26 -15.44 6.94 12.08
N LEU A 27 -15.52 7.25 10.79
CA LEU A 27 -15.23 8.60 10.31
C LEU A 27 -16.39 9.55 10.59
N LYS A 28 -16.05 10.76 11.01
CA LYS A 28 -17.00 11.86 11.11
C LYS A 28 -17.52 12.24 9.71
N PRO A 29 -18.69 12.89 9.62
CA PRO A 29 -19.12 13.53 8.39
C PRO A 29 -18.02 14.43 7.83
N ALA A 30 -17.78 14.37 6.53
CA ALA A 30 -16.67 15.05 5.84
C ALA A 30 -15.27 14.62 6.31
N GLY A 31 -15.15 13.52 7.07
CA GLY A 31 -13.87 12.93 7.43
C GLY A 31 -13.11 12.40 6.21
N LYS A 32 -11.79 12.36 6.31
CA LYS A 32 -10.91 11.97 5.20
C LYS A 32 -10.33 10.58 5.41
N LEU A 33 -10.32 9.81 4.34
CA LEU A 33 -9.66 8.51 4.28
C LEU A 33 -8.49 8.60 3.30
N ILE A 34 -7.30 8.27 3.78
CA ILE A 34 -6.09 8.27 2.96
C ILE A 34 -5.64 6.82 2.80
N ILE A 35 -5.61 6.34 1.57
CA ILE A 35 -5.18 4.99 1.25
C ILE A 35 -3.85 5.05 0.51
N VAL A 36 -2.88 4.28 0.99
CA VAL A 36 -1.58 4.11 0.35
C VAL A 36 -1.48 2.69 -0.19
N THR A 37 -1.21 2.60 -1.48
CA THR A 37 -1.03 1.34 -2.20
C THR A 37 0.27 1.37 -2.99
N PRO A 38 0.85 0.20 -3.37
CA PRO A 38 2.03 0.20 -4.20
C PRO A 38 1.73 0.76 -5.59
N GLY A 39 2.63 1.61 -6.09
CA GLY A 39 2.59 2.08 -7.46
C GLY A 39 3.14 1.04 -8.44
N GLU A 40 3.02 1.32 -9.73
CA GLU A 40 3.41 0.38 -10.79
C GLU A 40 4.90 0.01 -10.75
N GLN A 41 5.74 0.95 -10.34
CA GLN A 41 7.20 0.77 -10.32
C GLN A 41 7.72 0.29 -8.96
N HIS A 42 6.84 0.09 -7.98
CA HIS A 42 7.27 -0.31 -6.64
C HIS A 42 7.96 -1.66 -6.66
N LEU A 43 9.22 -1.67 -6.22
CA LEU A 43 10.08 -2.86 -6.19
C LEU A 43 10.10 -3.62 -7.53
N LEU A 44 10.07 -2.88 -8.65
CA LEU A 44 9.96 -3.46 -9.98
C LEU A 44 11.16 -4.36 -10.30
N ALA A 45 12.38 -3.94 -9.95
CA ALA A 45 13.57 -4.75 -10.20
C ALA A 45 13.53 -6.07 -9.44
N LEU A 46 13.08 -6.05 -8.19
CA LEU A 46 12.90 -7.26 -7.39
C LEU A 46 11.82 -8.16 -7.99
N ARG A 47 10.68 -7.59 -8.39
CA ARG A 47 9.60 -8.36 -9.02
C ARG A 47 10.02 -9.00 -10.32
N GLN A 48 10.86 -8.34 -11.12
CA GLN A 48 11.38 -8.89 -12.37
C GLN A 48 12.27 -10.11 -12.16
N LYS A 49 12.93 -10.22 -11.02
CA LYS A 49 13.74 -11.40 -10.65
C LYS A 49 12.89 -12.61 -10.27
N ILE A 50 11.63 -12.39 -9.89
CA ILE A 50 10.73 -13.42 -9.36
C ILE A 50 9.73 -13.88 -10.42
N TYR A 51 9.18 -12.95 -11.19
CA TYR A 51 8.11 -13.22 -12.14
C TYR A 51 8.59 -13.15 -13.58
N GLN A 52 8.17 -14.11 -14.39
CA GLN A 52 8.43 -14.07 -15.84
C GLN A 52 7.62 -12.96 -16.52
N THR A 53 6.40 -12.73 -16.05
CA THR A 53 5.53 -11.67 -16.52
C THR A 53 5.14 -10.80 -15.34
N ILE A 54 5.43 -9.51 -15.45
CA ILE A 54 5.06 -8.54 -14.42
C ILE A 54 3.62 -8.08 -14.69
N LYS A 55 2.76 -8.31 -13.71
CA LYS A 55 1.42 -7.74 -13.71
C LYS A 55 1.47 -6.38 -13.02
N PRO A 56 0.95 -5.32 -13.65
CA PRO A 56 0.84 -4.04 -12.98
C PRO A 56 -0.08 -4.16 -11.77
N HIS A 57 0.19 -3.36 -10.74
CA HIS A 57 -0.72 -3.26 -9.62
C HIS A 57 -2.05 -2.68 -10.10
N PRO A 58 -3.19 -3.21 -9.66
CA PRO A 58 -4.47 -2.66 -10.04
C PRO A 58 -4.61 -1.23 -9.51
N LYS A 59 -5.27 -0.38 -10.28
CA LYS A 59 -5.60 0.97 -9.80
C LYS A 59 -6.51 0.86 -8.58
N PRO A 60 -6.28 1.68 -7.54
CA PRO A 60 -7.16 1.68 -6.39
C PRO A 60 -8.58 2.08 -6.78
N VAL A 61 -9.55 1.35 -6.26
CA VAL A 61 -10.96 1.64 -6.43
C VAL A 61 -11.47 2.31 -5.15
N ALA A 62 -12.29 3.34 -5.30
CA ALA A 62 -12.88 4.02 -4.15
C ALA A 62 -13.65 3.02 -3.28
N PRO A 63 -13.41 2.99 -1.96
CA PRO A 63 -14.20 2.19 -1.06
C PRO A 63 -15.68 2.60 -1.11
N ARG A 64 -16.55 1.65 -0.82
CA ARG A 64 -17.98 1.92 -0.81
C ARG A 64 -18.34 2.99 0.22
N GLY A 65 -19.07 4.00 -0.19
CA GLY A 65 -19.46 5.11 0.66
C GLY A 65 -18.54 6.32 0.63
N PHE A 66 -17.55 6.29 -0.25
CA PHE A 66 -16.55 7.34 -0.35
C PHE A 66 -16.44 7.91 -1.76
N ASN A 67 -16.19 9.21 -1.83
CA ASN A 67 -15.86 9.92 -3.06
C ASN A 67 -14.36 10.23 -3.09
N GLU A 68 -13.75 10.00 -4.23
CA GLU A 68 -12.36 10.37 -4.44
C GLU A 68 -12.22 11.89 -4.56
N LEU A 69 -11.32 12.47 -3.77
CA LEU A 69 -10.98 13.89 -3.83
C LEU A 69 -9.70 14.14 -4.60
N LYS A 70 -8.69 13.30 -4.38
CA LYS A 70 -7.36 13.53 -4.92
C LYS A 70 -6.59 12.23 -5.02
N GLN A 71 -5.76 12.12 -6.05
CA GLN A 71 -4.73 11.09 -6.18
C GLN A 71 -3.37 11.74 -6.35
N GLY A 72 -2.37 11.08 -5.85
CA GLY A 72 -0.98 11.47 -6.02
C GLY A 72 -0.08 10.26 -5.93
N SER A 73 1.17 10.44 -6.27
CA SER A 73 2.16 9.40 -6.14
C SER A 73 3.46 9.93 -5.58
N VAL A 74 4.19 9.06 -4.89
CA VAL A 74 5.54 9.31 -4.41
C VAL A 74 6.42 8.24 -5.01
N CYS A 75 7.47 8.66 -5.69
CA CYS A 75 8.39 7.74 -6.37
C CYS A 75 9.81 8.22 -6.14
N PHE A 76 10.65 7.33 -5.64
CA PHE A 76 12.07 7.65 -5.42
C PHE A 76 12.93 6.40 -5.55
N PRO A 77 14.22 6.58 -5.91
CA PRO A 77 15.15 5.46 -5.94
C PRO A 77 15.41 4.94 -4.53
N LEU A 78 15.43 3.61 -4.40
CA LEU A 78 15.68 2.90 -3.17
C LEU A 78 17.05 2.22 -3.28
N SER A 79 17.95 2.55 -2.36
CA SER A 79 19.25 1.93 -2.29
C SER A 79 19.49 1.41 -0.87
N VAL A 80 19.65 0.11 -0.74
CA VAL A 80 19.85 -0.54 0.56
C VAL A 80 21.20 -1.24 0.57
N PRO A 81 22.06 -0.94 1.56
CA PRO A 81 23.38 -1.58 1.66
C PRO A 81 23.26 -3.10 1.78
N ALA A 82 24.30 -3.79 1.34
CA ALA A 82 24.44 -5.23 1.55
C ALA A 82 24.39 -5.58 3.03
N GLY A 83 23.89 -6.75 3.35
CA GLY A 83 23.84 -7.29 4.71
C GLY A 83 22.47 -7.20 5.36
N ASP A 84 22.46 -6.90 6.66
CA ASP A 84 21.25 -7.00 7.49
C ASP A 84 20.09 -6.11 7.06
N LEU A 85 20.38 -4.92 6.55
CA LEU A 85 19.32 -4.02 6.10
C LEU A 85 18.58 -4.59 4.88
N THR A 86 19.31 -5.15 3.92
CA THR A 86 18.70 -5.81 2.77
C THR A 86 17.92 -7.05 3.20
N ALA A 87 18.49 -7.87 4.09
CA ALA A 87 17.80 -9.04 4.61
C ALA A 87 16.49 -8.65 5.31
N SER A 88 16.53 -7.62 6.14
CA SER A 88 15.34 -7.13 6.85
C SER A 88 14.28 -6.60 5.90
N LEU A 89 14.67 -5.81 4.90
CA LEU A 89 13.74 -5.29 3.91
C LEU A 89 13.07 -6.42 3.14
N LEU A 90 13.84 -7.39 2.65
CA LEU A 90 13.29 -8.52 1.89
C LEU A 90 12.32 -9.34 2.73
N SER A 91 12.60 -9.56 4.02
CA SER A 91 11.73 -10.32 4.91
C SER A 91 10.39 -9.61 5.17
N MET A 92 10.34 -8.30 5.01
CA MET A 92 9.11 -7.50 5.15
C MET A 92 8.26 -7.51 3.88
N THR A 93 8.76 -8.00 2.77
CA THR A 93 8.02 -8.05 1.50
C THR A 93 7.29 -9.39 1.35
N PRO A 94 6.15 -9.43 0.63
CA PRO A 94 5.50 -10.69 0.30
C PRO A 94 6.32 -11.55 -0.67
N PHE A 95 7.39 -11.00 -1.22
CA PHE A 95 8.24 -11.68 -2.21
C PHE A 95 9.31 -12.57 -1.57
N ALA A 96 9.57 -12.44 -0.28
CA ALA A 96 10.59 -13.24 0.42
C ALA A 96 10.40 -14.75 0.21
N TRP A 97 9.15 -15.20 0.21
CA TRP A 97 8.79 -16.61 0.00
C TRP A 97 9.00 -17.11 -1.42
N LYS A 98 9.10 -16.21 -2.38
CA LYS A 98 9.21 -16.54 -3.80
C LYS A 98 10.63 -16.45 -4.33
N LEU A 99 11.54 -15.89 -3.53
CA LEU A 99 12.95 -15.84 -3.88
C LEU A 99 13.57 -17.20 -3.65
N SER A 100 14.31 -17.70 -4.65
CA SER A 100 15.15 -18.88 -4.45
C SER A 100 16.24 -18.58 -3.42
N PRO A 101 16.75 -19.59 -2.70
CA PRO A 101 17.87 -19.37 -1.75
C PRO A 101 19.09 -18.70 -2.38
N VAL A 102 19.37 -18.99 -3.65
CA VAL A 102 20.49 -18.38 -4.38
C VAL A 102 20.24 -16.90 -4.61
N LEU A 103 19.05 -16.53 -5.10
CA LEU A 103 18.67 -15.13 -5.33
C LEU A 103 18.60 -14.34 -4.04
N LEU A 104 18.08 -14.93 -2.98
CA LEU A 104 18.02 -14.31 -1.67
C LEU A 104 19.43 -14.01 -1.14
N HIS A 105 20.31 -15.00 -1.20
CA HIS A 105 21.69 -14.85 -0.75
C HIS A 105 22.43 -13.79 -1.56
N SER A 106 22.34 -13.81 -2.89
CA SER A 106 23.00 -12.83 -3.74
C SER A 106 22.46 -11.41 -3.51
N SER A 107 21.16 -11.26 -3.31
CA SER A 107 20.53 -9.97 -3.03
C SER A 107 21.04 -9.38 -1.71
N ILE A 108 21.16 -10.20 -0.67
CA ILE A 108 21.69 -9.77 0.62
C ILE A 108 23.16 -9.38 0.50
N LYS A 109 23.94 -10.16 -0.25
CA LYS A 109 25.38 -9.93 -0.46
C LYS A 109 25.65 -8.67 -1.26
N ASP A 110 24.83 -8.37 -2.28
CA ASP A 110 25.06 -7.27 -3.21
C ASP A 110 24.35 -5.98 -2.80
N GLY A 111 23.39 -6.07 -1.88
CA GLY A 111 22.49 -4.97 -1.57
C GLY A 111 21.33 -4.89 -2.55
N LEU A 112 20.45 -3.95 -2.34
CA LEU A 112 19.25 -3.78 -3.15
C LEU A 112 19.20 -2.37 -3.75
N GLY A 113 19.20 -2.31 -5.09
CA GLY A 113 18.88 -1.12 -5.85
C GLY A 113 17.53 -1.32 -6.54
N ASP A 114 16.55 -0.51 -6.21
CA ASP A 114 15.19 -0.61 -6.74
C ASP A 114 14.48 0.74 -6.69
N THR A 115 13.19 0.74 -6.86
CA THR A 115 12.36 1.93 -6.79
C THR A 115 11.29 1.75 -5.72
N ALA A 116 11.11 2.76 -4.89
CA ALA A 116 9.96 2.88 -4.01
C ALA A 116 8.92 3.74 -4.73
N HIS A 117 7.74 3.20 -4.93
CA HIS A 117 6.65 3.89 -5.62
C HIS A 117 5.34 3.64 -4.89
N PHE A 118 4.74 4.70 -4.40
CA PHE A 118 3.49 4.64 -3.64
C PHE A 118 2.43 5.47 -4.32
N GLN A 119 1.24 4.91 -4.42
CA GLN A 119 0.05 5.62 -4.85
C GLN A 119 -0.73 6.06 -3.62
N LEU A 120 -1.04 7.35 -3.54
CA LEU A 120 -1.85 7.91 -2.47
C LEU A 120 -3.20 8.34 -3.04
N SER A 121 -4.26 7.96 -2.36
CA SER A 121 -5.62 8.34 -2.73
C SER A 121 -6.31 8.93 -1.50
N VAL A 122 -6.93 10.08 -1.67
CA VAL A 122 -7.69 10.75 -0.62
C VAL A 122 -9.17 10.67 -0.96
N TYR A 123 -9.94 10.18 -0.02
CA TYR A 123 -11.37 10.02 -0.15
C TYR A 123 -12.10 10.77 0.95
N GLU A 124 -13.31 11.18 0.65
CA GLU A 124 -14.23 11.81 1.60
C GLU A 124 -15.47 10.95 1.76
N LYS A 125 -15.93 10.81 3.00
CA LYS A 125 -17.15 10.11 3.32
C LYS A 125 -18.36 10.81 2.66
N TRP A 126 -19.24 10.03 2.04
CA TRP A 126 -20.50 10.57 1.53
C TRP A 126 -21.30 11.18 2.68
N GLN A 127 -21.83 12.36 2.43
CA GLN A 127 -22.67 13.04 3.42
C GLN A 127 -24.14 12.64 3.32
N ASP A 128 -24.56 12.18 2.14
CA ASP A 128 -25.95 11.86 1.84
C ASP A 128 -26.12 10.37 1.63
N GLY A 129 -27.12 9.80 2.28
CA GLY A 129 -27.64 8.51 1.94
C GLY A 129 -27.21 7.35 2.82
N GLU A 130 -28.01 6.33 2.74
CA GLU A 130 -27.88 5.08 3.47
C GLU A 130 -27.05 4.10 2.65
N VAL A 131 -25.75 4.31 2.59
CA VAL A 131 -24.83 3.53 1.74
C VAL A 131 -24.80 2.07 2.16
N PHE A 132 -24.95 1.80 3.45
CA PHE A 132 -24.89 0.45 4.04
C PHE A 132 -26.20 0.04 4.70
N ALA A 133 -27.28 0.63 4.27
CA ALA A 133 -28.61 0.28 4.77
C ALA A 133 -29.06 -1.12 4.32
#